data_48fd6f4f5c53ce69a02adb79f64b51e3
#
_entry.id   48fd6f4f5c53ce69a02adb79f64b51e3
#
_cell.length_a   1.000
_cell.length_b   1.000
_cell.length_c   1.000
_cell.angle_alpha   90.00
_cell.angle_beta   90.00
_cell.angle_gamma   90.00
#
_symmetry.space_group_name_H-M   'P 1'
#
loop_
_entity.id
_entity.type
_entity.pdbx_description
1 polymer ?
#
loop_
_entity_poly.entity_id
_entity_poly.type
_entity_poly.pdbx_seq_one_letter_code
_entity_poly.pdbx_strand_id
1 'polypeptide(L)'
;MTKLQGVSEPESVKPKRGFLESVRDISRNPEPERVGQRWGFGAFLLVEAVFILSAVFITAVGASFGATLESSTSLVLIGSLVPIMLAASLAVVITYVRGNGPVIDLRLSLTKADVVFGLKIGVIGLVFTYVAATVWAKIVGQDNATSAIGELFSNANLPLAAAITMFLYMSFIGPICEEIIFRGLLWGAVERQGWSRWAAFVLTTVIFALSHLEPQRTWLLLVIAIPIGVARLITRSLGASMVAHVLNNFLPGLSLLLLSAGVI
;
A
#
# COMPACT_ATOMS: atom_id res chain seq x y z
N MET A 1 26.76 -26.39 -52.38
CA MET A 1 26.03 -25.14 -52.09
C MET A 1 25.79 -25.06 -50.60
N THR A 2 26.68 -24.36 -49.91
CA THR A 2 26.71 -24.25 -48.44
C THR A 2 25.87 -23.01 -48.04
N LYS A 3 24.76 -23.21 -47.30
CA LYS A 3 23.96 -22.12 -46.75
C LYS A 3 24.74 -21.47 -45.60
N LEU A 4 25.06 -20.19 -45.76
CA LEU A 4 25.58 -19.33 -44.72
C LEU A 4 24.49 -19.14 -43.61
N GLN A 5 24.87 -19.50 -42.38
CA GLN A 5 24.07 -19.25 -41.18
C GLN A 5 23.99 -17.74 -40.95
N GLY A 6 22.74 -17.25 -40.71
CA GLY A 6 22.47 -15.86 -40.38
C GLY A 6 23.15 -15.47 -39.06
N VAL A 7 23.97 -14.43 -39.15
CA VAL A 7 24.50 -13.72 -37.99
C VAL A 7 23.33 -12.96 -37.36
N SER A 8 22.96 -13.32 -36.14
CA SER A 8 21.99 -12.55 -35.31
C SER A 8 22.62 -11.18 -35.00
N GLU A 9 21.94 -10.10 -35.41
CA GLU A 9 22.35 -8.77 -35.02
C GLU A 9 22.37 -8.67 -33.46
N PRO A 10 23.37 -7.96 -32.90
CA PRO A 10 23.43 -7.76 -31.45
C PRO A 10 22.25 -6.94 -30.99
N GLU A 11 21.52 -7.45 -29.99
CA GLU A 11 20.42 -6.80 -29.33
C GLU A 11 20.87 -5.43 -28.82
N SER A 12 20.34 -4.35 -29.40
CA SER A 12 20.70 -2.98 -29.06
C SER A 12 20.40 -2.72 -27.60
N VAL A 13 21.42 -2.56 -26.77
CA VAL A 13 21.29 -2.14 -25.37
C VAL A 13 20.63 -0.75 -25.37
N LYS A 14 19.33 -0.72 -25.04
CA LYS A 14 18.61 0.54 -24.92
C LYS A 14 19.28 1.40 -23.85
N PRO A 15 19.62 2.66 -24.12
CA PRO A 15 20.29 3.53 -23.17
C PRO A 15 19.43 3.68 -21.89
N LYS A 16 20.08 3.71 -20.72
CA LYS A 16 19.40 3.97 -19.43
C LYS A 16 18.75 5.33 -19.50
N ARG A 17 17.43 5.37 -19.55
CA ARG A 17 16.64 6.62 -19.60
C ARG A 17 16.86 7.43 -18.33
N GLY A 18 17.06 8.74 -18.45
CA GLY A 18 17.14 9.65 -17.33
C GLY A 18 15.79 9.79 -16.60
N PHE A 19 15.81 10.24 -15.34
CA PHE A 19 14.60 10.44 -14.53
C PHE A 19 13.56 11.35 -15.23
N LEU A 20 14.00 12.48 -15.79
CA LEU A 20 13.12 13.42 -16.53
C LEU A 20 12.50 12.78 -17.79
N GLU A 21 13.24 11.94 -18.47
CA GLU A 21 12.78 11.21 -19.64
C GLU A 21 11.73 10.16 -19.25
N SER A 22 11.92 9.49 -18.11
CA SER A 22 10.95 8.56 -17.53
C SER A 22 9.66 9.28 -17.12
N VAL A 23 9.74 10.45 -16.51
CA VAL A 23 8.58 11.28 -16.15
C VAL A 23 7.83 11.76 -17.39
N ARG A 24 8.55 12.16 -18.45
CA ARG A 24 7.94 12.57 -19.73
C ARG A 24 7.26 11.40 -20.45
N ASP A 25 7.82 10.21 -20.36
CA ASP A 25 7.26 8.99 -20.94
C ASP A 25 5.95 8.56 -20.23
N ILE A 26 5.82 8.85 -18.93
CA ILE A 26 4.60 8.61 -18.15
C ILE A 26 3.37 9.32 -18.76
N SER A 27 3.54 10.55 -19.25
CA SER A 27 2.45 11.33 -19.83
C SER A 27 2.12 10.95 -21.28
N ARG A 28 3.04 10.28 -21.99
CA ARG A 28 2.93 9.98 -23.42
C ARG A 28 2.51 8.55 -23.74
N ASN A 29 2.82 7.61 -22.85
CA ASN A 29 2.54 6.19 -23.07
C ASN A 29 1.51 5.71 -22.04
N PRO A 30 0.21 5.66 -22.37
CA PRO A 30 -0.78 5.01 -21.55
C PRO A 30 -0.38 3.54 -21.34
N GLU A 31 -0.82 2.96 -20.25
CA GLU A 31 -0.66 1.53 -20.04
C GLU A 31 -1.38 0.76 -21.17
N PRO A 32 -0.78 -0.32 -21.69
CA PRO A 32 -1.45 -1.15 -22.66
C PRO A 32 -2.75 -1.71 -22.07
N GLU A 33 -3.79 -1.71 -22.89
CA GLU A 33 -5.09 -2.27 -22.49
C GLU A 33 -4.93 -3.71 -22.02
N ARG A 34 -5.55 -4.03 -20.90
CA ARG A 34 -5.55 -5.39 -20.34
C ARG A 34 -6.70 -6.17 -20.95
N VAL A 35 -6.44 -6.79 -22.09
CA VAL A 35 -7.42 -7.65 -22.77
C VAL A 35 -7.94 -8.70 -21.79
N GLY A 36 -9.26 -8.82 -21.67
CA GLY A 36 -9.89 -9.80 -20.76
C GLY A 36 -10.22 -9.27 -19.36
N GLN A 37 -9.77 -8.10 -18.96
CA GLN A 37 -10.15 -7.49 -17.69
C GLN A 37 -11.65 -7.11 -17.69
N ARG A 38 -12.45 -7.73 -16.82
CA ARG A 38 -13.90 -7.51 -16.67
C ARG A 38 -14.28 -6.90 -15.32
N TRP A 39 -13.32 -6.37 -14.58
CA TRP A 39 -13.50 -5.68 -13.31
C TRP A 39 -13.05 -4.22 -13.40
N GLY A 40 -13.55 -3.38 -12.51
CA GLY A 40 -13.28 -1.94 -12.48
C GLY A 40 -13.68 -1.35 -11.12
N PHE A 41 -14.19 -0.11 -11.09
CA PHE A 41 -14.56 0.57 -9.83
C PHE A 41 -15.54 -0.23 -8.96
N GLY A 42 -16.50 -0.96 -9.56
CA GLY A 42 -17.42 -1.81 -8.79
C GLY A 42 -16.70 -2.91 -8.00
N ALA A 43 -15.59 -3.45 -8.52
CA ALA A 43 -14.75 -4.39 -7.78
C ALA A 43 -14.05 -3.73 -6.59
N PHE A 44 -13.51 -2.53 -6.78
CA PHE A 44 -12.92 -1.75 -5.68
C PHE A 44 -13.94 -1.43 -4.59
N LEU A 45 -15.13 -0.94 -4.96
CA LEU A 45 -16.19 -0.66 -3.99
C LEU A 45 -16.65 -1.91 -3.23
N LEU A 46 -16.71 -3.08 -3.89
CA LEU A 46 -17.01 -4.35 -3.24
C LEU A 46 -15.93 -4.72 -2.22
N VAL A 47 -14.65 -4.55 -2.56
CA VAL A 47 -13.52 -4.83 -1.68
C VAL A 47 -13.55 -3.91 -0.46
N GLU A 48 -13.77 -2.61 -0.64
CA GLU A 48 -13.94 -1.65 0.46
C GLU A 48 -15.16 -1.97 1.33
N ALA A 49 -16.28 -2.36 0.72
CA ALA A 49 -17.47 -2.77 1.48
C ALA A 49 -17.17 -4.02 2.34
N VAL A 50 -16.46 -5.01 1.82
CA VAL A 50 -16.05 -6.19 2.59
C VAL A 50 -15.10 -5.80 3.73
N PHE A 51 -14.15 -4.91 3.47
CA PHE A 51 -13.26 -4.38 4.51
C PHE A 51 -14.05 -3.74 5.66
N ILE A 52 -14.92 -2.77 5.34
CA ILE A 52 -15.69 -2.02 6.35
C ILE A 52 -16.67 -2.93 7.08
N LEU A 53 -17.45 -3.74 6.34
CA LEU A 53 -18.49 -4.59 6.95
C LEU A 53 -17.88 -5.68 7.82
N SER A 54 -16.74 -6.26 7.44
CA SER A 54 -16.06 -7.26 8.28
C SER A 54 -15.47 -6.62 9.55
N ALA A 55 -14.92 -5.41 9.47
CA ALA A 55 -14.44 -4.67 10.65
C ALA A 55 -15.60 -4.36 11.63
N VAL A 56 -16.72 -3.84 11.11
CA VAL A 56 -17.92 -3.57 11.90
C VAL A 56 -18.47 -4.85 12.51
N PHE A 57 -18.55 -5.93 11.74
CA PHE A 57 -19.05 -7.23 12.23
C PHE A 57 -18.19 -7.76 13.38
N ILE A 58 -16.86 -7.79 13.21
CA ILE A 58 -15.93 -8.26 14.24
C ILE A 58 -16.06 -7.44 15.52
N THR A 59 -16.15 -6.10 15.40
CA THR A 59 -16.29 -5.20 16.54
C THR A 59 -17.64 -5.41 17.24
N ALA A 60 -18.74 -5.58 16.48
CA ALA A 60 -20.07 -5.84 17.03
C ALA A 60 -20.14 -7.20 17.76
N VAL A 61 -19.53 -8.24 17.19
CA VAL A 61 -19.42 -9.55 17.85
C VAL A 61 -18.59 -9.43 19.12
N GLY A 62 -17.44 -8.75 19.11
CA GLY A 62 -16.65 -8.49 20.30
C GLY A 62 -17.46 -7.78 21.39
N ALA A 63 -18.21 -6.75 21.03
CA ALA A 63 -19.06 -5.99 21.94
C ALA A 63 -20.17 -6.86 22.56
N SER A 64 -20.75 -7.81 21.81
CA SER A 64 -21.76 -8.74 22.33
C SER A 64 -21.22 -9.66 23.42
N PHE A 65 -19.90 -9.88 23.48
CA PHE A 65 -19.20 -10.58 24.55
C PHE A 65 -18.58 -9.66 25.60
N GLY A 66 -18.91 -8.37 25.58
CA GLY A 66 -18.41 -7.37 26.54
C GLY A 66 -16.97 -6.89 26.26
N ALA A 67 -16.39 -7.21 25.11
CA ALA A 67 -15.08 -6.73 24.71
C ALA A 67 -15.20 -5.38 23.97
N THR A 68 -14.29 -4.45 24.31
CA THR A 68 -14.12 -3.18 23.56
C THR A 68 -12.71 -3.12 22.98
N LEU A 69 -12.47 -2.21 22.03
CA LEU A 69 -11.14 -1.98 21.48
C LEU A 69 -10.14 -1.54 22.56
N GLU A 70 -10.58 -0.85 23.60
CA GLU A 70 -9.73 -0.41 24.71
C GLU A 70 -9.43 -1.54 25.70
N SER A 71 -10.36 -2.49 25.88
CA SER A 71 -10.24 -3.56 26.88
C SER A 71 -9.68 -4.89 26.33
N SER A 72 -9.66 -5.07 25.01
CA SER A 72 -9.33 -6.37 24.38
C SER A 72 -8.28 -6.26 23.27
N THR A 73 -7.03 -6.57 23.60
CA THR A 73 -5.94 -6.69 22.61
C THR A 73 -6.28 -7.66 21.48
N SER A 74 -6.95 -8.78 21.78
CA SER A 74 -7.35 -9.74 20.76
C SER A 74 -8.36 -9.14 19.78
N LEU A 75 -9.31 -8.34 20.25
CA LEU A 75 -10.29 -7.67 19.40
C LEU A 75 -9.59 -6.66 18.47
N VAL A 76 -8.63 -5.89 18.97
CA VAL A 76 -7.85 -4.97 18.15
C VAL A 76 -7.04 -5.72 17.07
N LEU A 77 -6.34 -6.79 17.45
CA LEU A 77 -5.55 -7.59 16.49
C LEU A 77 -6.43 -8.22 15.41
N ILE A 78 -7.52 -8.89 15.80
CA ILE A 78 -8.43 -9.55 14.85
C ILE A 78 -9.13 -8.49 13.99
N GLY A 79 -9.60 -7.40 14.60
CA GLY A 79 -10.29 -6.30 13.92
C GLY A 79 -9.41 -5.53 12.94
N SER A 80 -8.07 -5.51 13.15
CA SER A 80 -7.13 -4.90 12.22
C SER A 80 -6.70 -5.87 11.11
N LEU A 81 -6.33 -7.10 11.45
CA LEU A 81 -5.76 -8.07 10.53
C LEU A 81 -6.79 -8.68 9.58
N VAL A 82 -7.91 -9.17 10.12
CA VAL A 82 -8.87 -9.98 9.34
C VAL A 82 -9.53 -9.17 8.23
N PRO A 83 -10.05 -7.94 8.47
CA PRO A 83 -10.70 -7.17 7.43
C PRO A 83 -9.78 -6.86 6.23
N ILE A 84 -8.56 -6.40 6.49
CA ILE A 84 -7.65 -6.02 5.41
C ILE A 84 -7.18 -7.24 4.61
N MET A 85 -6.95 -8.38 5.28
CA MET A 85 -6.58 -9.62 4.60
C MET A 85 -7.72 -10.18 3.77
N LEU A 86 -8.96 -10.12 4.26
CA LEU A 86 -10.15 -10.51 3.49
C LEU A 86 -10.31 -9.62 2.25
N ALA A 87 -10.19 -8.32 2.41
CA ALA A 87 -10.30 -7.35 1.33
C ALA A 87 -9.21 -7.58 0.25
N ALA A 88 -7.96 -7.69 0.65
CA ALA A 88 -6.86 -7.94 -0.28
C ALA A 88 -6.99 -9.32 -0.97
N SER A 89 -7.40 -10.35 -0.23
CA SER A 89 -7.67 -11.68 -0.79
C SER A 89 -8.80 -11.64 -1.82
N LEU A 90 -9.88 -10.91 -1.52
CA LEU A 90 -10.99 -10.72 -2.46
C LEU A 90 -10.51 -9.98 -3.72
N ALA A 91 -9.68 -8.94 -3.58
CA ALA A 91 -9.09 -8.23 -4.72
C ALA A 91 -8.31 -9.20 -5.63
N VAL A 92 -7.48 -10.06 -5.06
CA VAL A 92 -6.74 -11.10 -5.79
C VAL A 92 -7.70 -12.08 -6.47
N VAL A 93 -8.71 -12.61 -5.76
CA VAL A 93 -9.71 -13.53 -6.32
C VAL A 93 -10.46 -12.92 -7.50
N ILE A 94 -10.85 -11.64 -7.39
CA ILE A 94 -11.52 -10.92 -8.49
C ILE A 94 -10.67 -10.94 -9.76
N THR A 95 -9.35 -10.76 -9.65
CA THR A 95 -8.46 -10.77 -10.82
C THR A 95 -8.36 -12.16 -11.47
N TYR A 96 -8.44 -13.24 -10.69
CA TYR A 96 -8.52 -14.60 -11.25
C TYR A 96 -9.85 -14.91 -11.92
N VAL A 97 -10.96 -14.52 -11.29
CA VAL A 97 -12.31 -14.87 -11.78
C VAL A 97 -12.76 -13.94 -12.92
N ARG A 98 -12.36 -12.67 -12.89
CA ARG A 98 -12.84 -11.64 -13.82
C ARG A 98 -11.73 -10.93 -14.58
N GLY A 99 -10.56 -11.51 -14.65
CA GLY A 99 -9.39 -10.91 -15.32
C GLY A 99 -8.36 -11.96 -15.72
N ASN A 100 -7.10 -11.56 -15.69
CA ASN A 100 -5.93 -12.32 -16.15
C ASN A 100 -5.04 -12.80 -14.97
N GLY A 101 -5.54 -12.69 -13.75
CA GLY A 101 -4.79 -12.97 -12.53
C GLY A 101 -3.97 -11.80 -12.00
N PRO A 102 -3.50 -11.87 -10.74
CA PRO A 102 -2.89 -10.73 -10.03
C PRO A 102 -1.57 -10.28 -10.64
N VAL A 103 -0.78 -11.17 -11.22
CA VAL A 103 0.50 -10.81 -11.84
C VAL A 103 0.30 -9.83 -13.00
N ILE A 104 -0.71 -10.06 -13.83
CA ILE A 104 -1.01 -9.22 -14.99
C ILE A 104 -1.85 -8.02 -14.55
N ASP A 105 -2.97 -8.26 -13.88
CA ASP A 105 -3.99 -7.26 -13.63
C ASP A 105 -3.60 -6.26 -12.55
N LEU A 106 -2.89 -6.70 -11.50
CA LEU A 106 -2.40 -5.83 -10.43
C LEU A 106 -0.95 -5.39 -10.66
N ARG A 107 -0.30 -5.88 -11.73
CA ARG A 107 1.15 -5.66 -11.96
C ARG A 107 1.99 -6.16 -10.77
N LEU A 108 1.58 -7.28 -10.19
CA LEU A 108 2.26 -7.91 -9.06
C LEU A 108 3.53 -8.61 -9.55
N SER A 109 4.60 -7.86 -9.62
CA SER A 109 5.95 -8.35 -9.89
C SER A 109 6.91 -7.87 -8.80
N LEU A 110 7.94 -8.64 -8.51
CA LEU A 110 8.99 -8.28 -7.55
C LEU A 110 10.34 -8.67 -8.13
N THR A 111 10.86 -7.83 -9.00
CA THR A 111 12.20 -7.98 -9.57
C THR A 111 13.26 -7.33 -8.68
N LYS A 112 14.55 -7.67 -8.89
CA LYS A 112 15.66 -6.97 -8.19
C LYS A 112 15.61 -5.45 -8.46
N ALA A 113 15.21 -5.03 -9.66
CA ALA A 113 15.07 -3.62 -10.00
C ALA A 113 13.96 -2.95 -9.19
N ASP A 114 12.82 -3.64 -9.01
CA ASP A 114 11.70 -3.15 -8.17
C ASP A 114 12.14 -2.99 -6.72
N VAL A 115 12.85 -3.97 -6.16
CA VAL A 115 13.36 -3.90 -4.78
C VAL A 115 14.32 -2.74 -4.62
N VAL A 116 15.33 -2.61 -5.50
CA VAL A 116 16.32 -1.51 -5.41
C VAL A 116 15.66 -0.15 -5.56
N PHE A 117 14.72 0.00 -6.51
CA PHE A 117 14.01 1.26 -6.71
C PHE A 117 13.09 1.56 -5.53
N GLY A 118 12.32 0.56 -5.05
CA GLY A 118 11.44 0.67 -3.88
C GLY A 118 12.20 1.07 -2.62
N LEU A 119 13.38 0.48 -2.36
CA LEU A 119 14.24 0.87 -1.25
C LEU A 119 14.71 2.33 -1.37
N LYS A 120 15.16 2.78 -2.55
CA LYS A 120 15.57 4.17 -2.77
C LYS A 120 14.45 5.15 -2.49
N ILE A 121 13.28 4.90 -3.07
CA ILE A 121 12.09 5.75 -2.84
C ILE A 121 11.61 5.65 -1.40
N GLY A 122 11.67 4.48 -0.78
CA GLY A 122 11.30 4.28 0.61
C GLY A 122 12.19 5.07 1.57
N VAL A 123 13.52 5.12 1.35
CA VAL A 123 14.45 5.96 2.14
C VAL A 123 14.11 7.45 1.98
N ILE A 124 13.86 7.90 0.74
CA ILE A 124 13.40 9.28 0.51
C ILE A 124 12.06 9.51 1.22
N GLY A 125 11.14 8.56 1.12
CA GLY A 125 9.83 8.58 1.80
C GLY A 125 9.95 8.70 3.31
N LEU A 126 10.88 7.97 3.95
CA LEU A 126 11.13 8.08 5.39
C LEU A 126 11.54 9.49 5.80
N VAL A 127 12.41 10.13 5.03
CA VAL A 127 12.80 11.54 5.30
C VAL A 127 11.59 12.46 5.18
N PHE A 128 10.80 12.31 4.12
CA PHE A 128 9.57 13.07 3.93
C PHE A 128 8.57 12.84 5.07
N THR A 129 8.35 11.59 5.45
CA THR A 129 7.46 11.21 6.55
C THR A 129 7.92 11.83 7.87
N TYR A 130 9.21 11.75 8.19
CA TYR A 130 9.76 12.33 9.41
C TYR A 130 9.56 13.85 9.48
N VAL A 131 9.91 14.55 8.40
CA VAL A 131 9.74 16.01 8.32
C VAL A 131 8.26 16.38 8.39
N ALA A 132 7.41 15.71 7.60
CA ALA A 132 5.97 15.98 7.57
C ALA A 132 5.32 15.70 8.93
N ALA A 133 5.63 14.58 9.58
CA ALA A 133 5.11 14.24 10.90
C ALA A 133 5.54 15.25 11.97
N THR A 134 6.83 15.68 11.95
CA THR A 134 7.35 16.67 12.87
C THR A 134 6.67 18.04 12.71
N VAL A 135 6.48 18.48 11.46
CA VAL A 135 5.78 19.72 11.15
C VAL A 135 4.31 19.61 11.55
N TRP A 136 3.67 18.51 11.22
CA TRP A 136 2.27 18.27 11.53
C TRP A 136 2.00 18.26 13.03
N ALA A 137 2.83 17.56 13.82
CA ALA A 137 2.73 17.55 15.28
C ALA A 137 2.85 18.95 15.91
N LYS A 138 3.64 19.84 15.30
CA LYS A 138 3.72 21.25 15.74
C LYS A 138 2.47 22.06 15.40
N ILE A 139 1.77 21.72 14.30
CA ILE A 139 0.58 22.45 13.84
C ILE A 139 -0.67 22.01 14.64
N VAL A 140 -0.87 20.69 14.81
CA VAL A 140 -2.10 20.15 15.39
C VAL A 140 -1.97 19.71 16.85
N GLY A 141 -0.75 19.68 17.39
CA GLY A 141 -0.42 19.09 18.69
C GLY A 141 -0.10 17.60 18.58
N GLN A 142 0.69 17.07 19.53
CA GLN A 142 1.15 15.68 19.55
C GLN A 142 -0.01 14.68 19.60
N ASP A 143 -1.02 14.96 20.42
CA ASP A 143 -2.17 14.07 20.60
C ASP A 143 -2.95 13.89 19.29
N ASN A 144 -3.16 14.97 18.53
CA ASN A 144 -3.85 14.94 17.25
C ASN A 144 -2.98 14.42 16.08
N ALA A 145 -1.69 14.30 16.27
CA ALA A 145 -0.75 13.78 15.26
C ALA A 145 -0.57 12.26 15.36
N THR A 146 -0.93 11.66 16.50
CA THR A 146 -0.83 10.21 16.74
C THR A 146 -1.94 9.47 15.96
N SER A 147 -1.61 8.28 15.43
CA SER A 147 -2.61 7.44 14.75
C SER A 147 -3.55 6.79 15.75
N ALA A 148 -4.79 6.50 15.35
CA ALA A 148 -5.75 5.78 16.17
C ALA A 148 -5.17 4.45 16.71
N ILE A 149 -4.45 3.70 15.89
CA ILE A 149 -3.74 2.48 16.33
C ILE A 149 -2.61 2.84 17.32
N GLY A 150 -1.82 3.87 17.02
CA GLY A 150 -0.76 4.32 17.93
C GLY A 150 -1.30 4.74 19.30
N GLU A 151 -2.43 5.43 19.34
CA GLU A 151 -3.09 5.85 20.56
C GLU A 151 -3.59 4.65 21.38
N LEU A 152 -4.26 3.67 20.75
CA LEU A 152 -4.72 2.45 21.42
C LEU A 152 -3.58 1.68 22.10
N PHE A 153 -2.37 1.75 21.55
CA PHE A 153 -1.22 0.99 22.06
C PHE A 153 -0.22 1.81 22.89
N SER A 154 -0.28 3.14 22.86
CA SER A 154 0.65 3.99 23.63
C SER A 154 0.57 3.78 25.13
N ASN A 155 -0.60 3.38 25.64
CA ASN A 155 -0.88 3.14 27.07
C ASN A 155 -1.05 1.66 27.41
N ALA A 156 -0.90 0.75 26.47
CA ALA A 156 -1.15 -0.67 26.66
C ALA A 156 0.17 -1.43 26.95
N ASN A 157 0.25 -2.09 28.10
CA ASN A 157 1.24 -3.13 28.35
C ASN A 157 0.89 -4.37 27.51
N LEU A 158 1.30 -4.36 26.24
CA LEU A 158 1.00 -5.46 25.33
C LEU A 158 1.82 -6.70 25.70
N PRO A 159 1.21 -7.89 25.75
CA PRO A 159 1.96 -9.12 25.75
C PRO A 159 2.91 -9.16 24.53
N LEU A 160 4.14 -9.65 24.72
CA LEU A 160 5.16 -9.65 23.67
C LEU A 160 4.66 -10.28 22.34
N ALA A 161 3.89 -11.37 22.42
CA ALA A 161 3.31 -12.00 21.24
C ALA A 161 2.36 -11.07 20.48
N ALA A 162 1.56 -10.25 21.17
CA ALA A 162 0.67 -9.27 20.58
C ALA A 162 1.47 -8.12 19.93
N ALA A 163 2.51 -7.64 20.60
CA ALA A 163 3.42 -6.62 20.09
C ALA A 163 4.14 -7.08 18.81
N ILE A 164 4.63 -8.31 18.78
CA ILE A 164 5.24 -8.91 17.57
C ILE A 164 4.20 -9.03 16.45
N THR A 165 2.99 -9.51 16.76
CA THR A 165 1.92 -9.62 15.75
C THR A 165 1.56 -8.26 15.16
N MET A 166 1.45 -7.22 16.00
CA MET A 166 1.17 -5.86 15.55
C MET A 166 2.34 -5.29 14.73
N PHE A 167 3.57 -5.54 15.11
CA PHE A 167 4.75 -5.17 14.32
C PHE A 167 4.69 -5.78 12.92
N LEU A 168 4.43 -7.09 12.81
CA LEU A 168 4.32 -7.78 11.53
C LEU A 168 3.16 -7.24 10.70
N TYR A 169 2.03 -6.94 11.33
CA TYR A 169 0.89 -6.33 10.68
C TYR A 169 1.23 -4.94 10.15
N MET A 170 1.66 -4.02 11.00
CA MET A 170 1.92 -2.63 10.63
C MET A 170 3.05 -2.48 9.61
N SER A 171 4.10 -3.30 9.74
CA SER A 171 5.29 -3.16 8.90
C SER A 171 5.18 -3.89 7.57
N PHE A 172 4.45 -5.01 7.49
CA PHE A 172 4.45 -5.88 6.32
C PHE A 172 3.06 -6.19 5.79
N ILE A 173 2.18 -6.79 6.61
CA ILE A 173 0.89 -7.33 6.15
C ILE A 173 -0.01 -6.20 5.69
N GLY A 174 -0.21 -5.17 6.52
CA GLY A 174 -1.03 -4.00 6.20
C GLY A 174 -0.57 -3.31 4.91
N PRO A 175 0.70 -2.83 4.85
CA PRO A 175 1.24 -2.20 3.64
C PRO A 175 1.09 -3.04 2.36
N ILE A 176 1.33 -4.34 2.41
CA ILE A 176 1.18 -5.22 1.24
C ILE A 176 -0.29 -5.31 0.82
N CYS A 177 -1.21 -5.51 1.76
CA CYS A 177 -2.65 -5.57 1.48
C CYS A 177 -3.18 -4.24 0.92
N GLU A 178 -2.76 -3.13 1.50
CA GLU A 178 -3.13 -1.78 1.03
C GLU A 178 -2.63 -1.51 -0.38
N GLU A 179 -1.39 -1.89 -0.71
CA GLU A 179 -0.88 -1.75 -2.07
C GLU A 179 -1.69 -2.60 -3.07
N ILE A 180 -2.10 -3.82 -2.72
CA ILE A 180 -2.98 -4.66 -3.55
C ILE A 180 -4.31 -3.95 -3.82
N ILE A 181 -4.92 -3.34 -2.82
CA ILE A 181 -6.22 -2.68 -2.92
C ILE A 181 -6.10 -1.36 -3.69
N PHE A 182 -5.20 -0.46 -3.29
CA PHE A 182 -5.13 0.90 -3.84
C PHE A 182 -4.28 0.99 -5.12
N ARG A 183 -3.02 0.50 -5.11
CA ARG A 183 -2.09 0.60 -6.25
C ARG A 183 -2.23 -0.56 -7.22
N GLY A 184 -2.91 -1.64 -6.80
CA GLY A 184 -3.30 -2.75 -7.66
C GLY A 184 -4.70 -2.55 -8.24
N LEU A 185 -5.72 -2.80 -7.41
CA LEU A 185 -7.12 -2.88 -7.86
C LEU A 185 -7.69 -1.51 -8.26
N LEU A 186 -7.65 -0.50 -7.38
CA LEU A 186 -8.19 0.83 -7.70
C LEU A 186 -7.43 1.46 -8.86
N TRP A 187 -6.09 1.39 -8.86
CA TRP A 187 -5.26 1.86 -9.98
C TRP A 187 -5.68 1.21 -11.31
N GLY A 188 -5.82 -0.12 -11.32
CA GLY A 188 -6.27 -0.83 -12.52
C GLY A 188 -7.70 -0.49 -12.93
N ALA A 189 -8.59 -0.14 -11.99
CA ALA A 189 -9.92 0.34 -12.29
C ALA A 189 -9.90 1.71 -12.99
N VAL A 190 -9.01 2.61 -12.58
CA VAL A 190 -8.81 3.94 -13.22
C VAL A 190 -8.26 3.78 -14.65
N GLU A 191 -7.23 2.93 -14.81
CA GLU A 191 -6.63 2.67 -16.12
C GLU A 191 -7.64 2.06 -17.10
N ARG A 192 -8.55 1.21 -16.63
CA ARG A 192 -9.61 0.64 -17.45
C ARG A 192 -10.57 1.69 -18.03
N GLN A 193 -10.72 2.85 -17.38
CA GLN A 193 -11.49 3.98 -17.91
C GLN A 193 -10.74 4.78 -18.98
N GLY A 194 -9.54 4.37 -19.34
CA GLY A 194 -8.67 5.12 -20.25
C GLY A 194 -8.03 6.37 -19.62
N TRP A 195 -8.09 6.51 -18.30
CA TRP A 195 -7.51 7.65 -17.61
C TRP A 195 -5.99 7.54 -17.54
N SER A 196 -5.33 8.68 -17.48
CA SER A 196 -3.87 8.73 -17.42
C SER A 196 -3.32 8.11 -16.14
N ARG A 197 -2.08 7.65 -16.17
CA ARG A 197 -1.35 7.15 -14.99
C ARG A 197 -1.21 8.22 -13.91
N TRP A 198 -1.14 9.49 -14.29
CA TRP A 198 -1.18 10.61 -13.34
C TRP A 198 -2.53 10.70 -12.61
N ALA A 199 -3.63 10.51 -13.34
CA ALA A 199 -4.96 10.46 -12.72
C ALA A 199 -5.06 9.27 -11.75
N ALA A 200 -4.53 8.09 -12.13
CA ALA A 200 -4.48 6.95 -11.25
C ALA A 200 -3.63 7.23 -10.00
N PHE A 201 -2.45 7.84 -10.16
CA PHE A 201 -1.59 8.23 -9.03
C PHE A 201 -2.31 9.17 -8.06
N VAL A 202 -2.88 10.27 -8.56
CA VAL A 202 -3.55 11.25 -7.72
C VAL A 202 -4.77 10.64 -7.03
N LEU A 203 -5.63 9.95 -7.78
CA LEU A 203 -6.86 9.39 -7.24
C LEU A 203 -6.58 8.32 -6.18
N THR A 204 -5.65 7.39 -6.44
CA THR A 204 -5.33 6.34 -5.47
C THR A 204 -4.63 6.89 -4.23
N THR A 205 -3.83 7.95 -4.36
CA THR A 205 -3.18 8.62 -3.23
C THR A 205 -4.20 9.33 -2.35
N VAL A 206 -5.14 10.05 -2.95
CA VAL A 206 -6.20 10.76 -2.22
C VAL A 206 -7.14 9.78 -1.53
N ILE A 207 -7.64 8.77 -2.25
CA ILE A 207 -8.57 7.78 -1.67
C ILE A 207 -7.87 6.98 -0.56
N PHE A 208 -6.61 6.60 -0.73
CA PHE A 208 -5.82 5.95 0.31
C PHE A 208 -5.76 6.78 1.59
N ALA A 209 -5.47 8.07 1.50
CA ALA A 209 -5.42 8.93 2.68
C ALA A 209 -6.79 9.10 3.35
N LEU A 210 -7.86 9.22 2.56
CA LEU A 210 -9.23 9.36 3.06
C LEU A 210 -9.76 8.07 3.69
N SER A 211 -9.37 6.89 3.18
CA SER A 211 -9.86 5.60 3.67
C SER A 211 -9.38 5.25 5.09
N HIS A 212 -8.37 5.95 5.60
CA HIS A 212 -7.95 5.81 7.00
C HIS A 212 -8.97 6.39 7.99
N LEU A 213 -9.92 7.21 7.53
CA LEU A 213 -10.96 7.84 8.36
C LEU A 213 -10.40 8.64 9.55
N GLU A 214 -9.20 9.17 9.41
CA GLU A 214 -8.49 10.01 10.38
C GLU A 214 -8.43 11.48 9.87
N PRO A 215 -9.50 12.29 10.05
CA PRO A 215 -9.56 13.65 9.47
C PRO A 215 -8.39 14.54 9.89
N GLN A 216 -7.95 14.40 11.14
CA GLN A 216 -6.83 15.16 11.71
C GLN A 216 -5.49 14.82 11.04
N ARG A 217 -5.35 13.62 10.44
CA ARG A 217 -4.12 13.12 9.84
C ARG A 217 -4.18 12.95 8.31
N THR A 218 -5.32 13.23 7.70
CA THR A 218 -5.50 13.05 6.24
C THR A 218 -4.42 13.77 5.43
N TRP A 219 -4.07 15.00 5.78
CA TRP A 219 -3.03 15.77 5.10
C TRP A 219 -1.64 15.16 5.28
N LEU A 220 -1.35 14.65 6.47
CA LEU A 220 -0.09 13.93 6.73
C LEU A 220 -0.03 12.63 5.91
N LEU A 221 -1.11 11.87 5.90
CA LEU A 221 -1.20 10.63 5.13
C LEU A 221 -1.07 10.86 3.62
N LEU A 222 -1.62 11.96 3.09
CA LEU A 222 -1.41 12.37 1.71
C LEU A 222 0.09 12.55 1.40
N VAL A 223 0.81 13.27 2.25
CA VAL A 223 2.25 13.51 2.06
C VAL A 223 3.04 12.20 2.12
N ILE A 224 2.73 11.33 3.08
CA ILE A 224 3.36 10.01 3.26
C ILE A 224 3.10 9.10 2.04
N ALA A 225 1.91 9.14 1.47
CA ALA A 225 1.50 8.31 0.35
C ALA A 225 2.12 8.71 -0.99
N ILE A 226 2.62 9.95 -1.13
CA ILE A 226 3.23 10.45 -2.39
C ILE A 226 4.44 9.60 -2.83
N PRO A 227 5.49 9.39 -2.03
CA PRO A 227 6.65 8.58 -2.44
C PRO A 227 6.25 7.15 -2.85
N ILE A 228 5.33 6.54 -2.10
CA ILE A 228 4.82 5.19 -2.36
C ILE A 228 4.13 5.14 -3.73
N GLY A 229 3.22 6.08 -3.99
CA GLY A 229 2.53 6.21 -5.28
C GLY A 229 3.48 6.52 -6.44
N VAL A 230 4.54 7.32 -6.21
CA VAL A 230 5.59 7.62 -7.20
C VAL A 230 6.36 6.35 -7.57
N ALA A 231 6.64 5.44 -6.62
CA ALA A 231 7.27 4.16 -6.93
C ALA A 231 6.43 3.37 -7.95
N ARG A 232 5.11 3.28 -7.76
CA ARG A 232 4.17 2.63 -8.68
C ARG A 232 4.09 3.35 -10.03
N LEU A 233 4.01 4.68 -10.01
CA LEU A 233 3.90 5.53 -11.19
C LEU A 233 5.09 5.34 -12.15
N ILE A 234 6.30 5.32 -11.62
CA ILE A 234 7.54 5.26 -12.40
C ILE A 234 7.83 3.84 -12.88
N THR A 235 7.77 2.86 -11.98
CA THR A 235 8.18 1.49 -12.30
C THR A 235 7.11 0.68 -13.03
N ARG A 236 5.85 1.09 -12.94
CA ARG A 236 4.68 0.30 -13.37
C ARG A 236 4.54 -1.03 -12.60
N SER A 237 5.30 -1.22 -11.55
CA SER A 237 5.32 -2.43 -10.74
C SER A 237 4.68 -2.18 -9.38
N LEU A 238 3.81 -3.10 -8.95
CA LEU A 238 3.25 -3.08 -7.60
C LEU A 238 4.33 -3.42 -6.56
N GLY A 239 5.31 -4.27 -6.91
CA GLY A 239 6.37 -4.66 -6.00
C GLY A 239 7.25 -3.50 -5.55
N ALA A 240 7.53 -2.54 -6.42
CA ALA A 240 8.32 -1.36 -6.04
C ALA A 240 7.58 -0.48 -5.01
N SER A 241 6.27 -0.26 -5.16
CA SER A 241 5.48 0.48 -4.18
C SER A 241 5.30 -0.30 -2.87
N MET A 242 5.13 -1.62 -2.93
CA MET A 242 5.11 -2.47 -1.73
C MET A 242 6.41 -2.35 -0.91
N VAL A 243 7.57 -2.42 -1.56
CA VAL A 243 8.87 -2.27 -0.88
C VAL A 243 9.00 -0.88 -0.25
N ALA A 244 8.63 0.18 -0.97
CA ALA A 244 8.67 1.54 -0.45
C ALA A 244 7.73 1.72 0.76
N HIS A 245 6.53 1.14 0.70
CA HIS A 245 5.53 1.23 1.76
C HIS A 245 5.96 0.44 3.00
N VAL A 246 6.41 -0.80 2.83
CA VAL A 246 6.97 -1.62 3.91
C VAL A 246 8.10 -0.88 4.62
N LEU A 247 9.03 -0.30 3.88
CA LEU A 247 10.14 0.45 4.49
C LEU A 247 9.66 1.69 5.25
N ASN A 248 8.67 2.41 4.72
CA ASN A 248 8.10 3.57 5.40
C ASN A 248 7.42 3.20 6.72
N ASN A 249 6.75 2.05 6.79
CA ASN A 249 6.02 1.60 7.96
C ASN A 249 6.87 0.79 8.94
N PHE A 250 8.08 0.37 8.53
CA PHE A 250 8.95 -0.46 9.35
C PHE A 250 9.39 0.24 10.65
N LEU A 251 9.82 1.51 10.57
CA LEU A 251 10.29 2.23 11.76
C LEU A 251 9.16 2.52 12.76
N PRO A 252 7.98 2.99 12.38
CA PRO A 252 6.85 3.12 13.30
C PRO A 252 6.46 1.80 13.97
N GLY A 253 6.39 0.71 13.19
CA GLY A 253 6.09 -0.61 13.72
C GLY A 253 7.17 -1.12 14.70
N LEU A 254 8.45 -0.92 14.36
CA LEU A 254 9.57 -1.28 15.24
C LEU A 254 9.54 -0.46 16.54
N SER A 255 9.27 0.83 16.45
CA SER A 255 9.16 1.70 17.64
C SER A 255 8.06 1.20 18.59
N LEU A 256 6.90 0.80 18.05
CA LEU A 256 5.82 0.22 18.86
C LEU A 256 6.26 -1.09 19.55
N LEU A 257 6.95 -1.96 18.81
CA LEU A 257 7.46 -3.21 19.39
C LEU A 257 8.45 -2.96 20.53
N LEU A 258 9.42 -2.05 20.33
CA LEU A 258 10.44 -1.72 21.33
C LEU A 258 9.84 -1.05 22.57
N LEU A 259 8.86 -0.15 22.37
CA LEU A 259 8.10 0.45 23.46
C LEU A 259 7.34 -0.59 24.27
N SER A 260 6.62 -1.50 23.60
CA SER A 260 5.88 -2.58 24.24
C SER A 260 6.78 -3.58 24.96
N ALA A 261 8.02 -3.75 24.50
CA ALA A 261 9.04 -4.61 25.13
C ALA A 261 9.79 -3.91 26.28
N GLY A 262 9.51 -2.63 26.56
CA GLY A 262 10.19 -1.85 27.60
C GLY A 262 11.66 -1.56 27.31
N VAL A 263 12.05 -1.52 26.03
CA VAL A 263 13.43 -1.24 25.59
C VAL A 263 13.67 0.27 25.44
N ILE A 264 12.64 1.01 25.07
CA ILE A 264 12.63 2.47 24.93
C ILE A 264 11.45 3.06 25.66
#